data_8e3c0877db1cd9b0ba5297be9762e4e6
#
_entry.id   8e3c0877db1cd9b0ba5297be9762e4e6
#
_cell.length_a   1.000
_cell.length_b   1.000
_cell.length_c   1.000
_cell.angle_alpha   90.00
_cell.angle_beta   90.00
_cell.angle_gamma   90.00
#
_symmetry.space_group_name_H-M   'P 1'
#
loop_
_entity.id
_entity.type
_entity.pdbx_description
1 polymer ?
#
loop_
_entity_poly.entity_id
_entity_poly.type
_entity_poly.pdbx_seq_one_letter_code
_entity_poly.pdbx_strand_id
1 'polypeptide(L)' 'MLSKKPIVNGILTCVLGAAGLALFNFVMSLIKGTSFTQEIGRPVDIIIDVVICISCGVAGYLQAKKAAK' A
#
# COMPACT_ATOMS: atom_id res chain seq x y z
N MET A 1 10.29 11.85 -1.05
CA MET A 1 9.58 11.85 -2.35
C MET A 1 10.32 10.96 -3.34
N LEU A 2 9.62 10.04 -4.01
CA LEU A 2 10.23 9.06 -4.89
C LEU A 2 10.43 9.57 -6.33
N SER A 3 9.59 10.50 -6.76
CA SER A 3 9.65 11.07 -8.09
C SER A 3 9.13 12.50 -8.07
N LYS A 4 9.65 13.33 -8.98
CA LYS A 4 9.18 14.70 -9.13
C LYS A 4 7.84 14.80 -9.84
N LYS A 5 7.46 13.77 -10.61
CA LYS A 5 6.17 13.75 -11.31
C LYS A 5 5.08 13.28 -10.36
N PRO A 6 3.98 14.06 -10.18
CA PRO A 6 2.94 13.67 -9.21
C PRO A 6 2.34 12.30 -9.47
N ILE A 7 2.01 11.99 -10.72
CA ILE A 7 1.39 10.71 -11.07
C ILE A 7 2.36 9.56 -10.79
N VAL A 8 3.61 9.70 -11.21
CA VAL A 8 4.63 8.66 -11.00
C VAL A 8 4.90 8.48 -9.51
N ASN A 9 5.00 9.56 -8.75
CA ASN A 9 5.22 9.48 -7.31
C ASN A 9 4.04 8.77 -6.61
N GLY A 10 2.82 9.07 -7.01
CA GLY A 10 1.63 8.41 -6.48
C GLY A 10 1.63 6.91 -6.75
N ILE A 11 1.96 6.51 -7.97
CA ILE A 11 2.04 5.11 -8.36
C ILE A 11 3.14 4.39 -7.56
N LEU A 12 4.33 4.98 -7.47
CA LEU A 12 5.43 4.39 -6.72
C LEU A 12 5.10 4.25 -5.24
N THR A 13 4.49 5.26 -4.64
CA THR A 13 4.06 5.22 -3.25
C THR A 13 3.02 4.12 -3.02
N CYS A 14 2.07 3.98 -3.95
CA CYS A 14 1.05 2.94 -3.89
C CYS A 14 1.68 1.54 -3.97
N VAL A 15 2.65 1.34 -4.89
CA VAL A 15 3.35 0.06 -5.03
C VAL A 15 4.13 -0.27 -3.76
N LEU A 16 4.83 0.69 -3.19
CA LEU A 16 5.56 0.48 -1.94
C LEU A 16 4.62 0.15 -0.78
N GLY A 17 3.48 0.84 -0.70
CA GLY A 17 2.45 0.55 0.30
C GLY A 17 1.91 -0.87 0.16
N ALA A 18 1.61 -1.28 -1.07
CA ALA A 18 1.13 -2.63 -1.34
C ALA A 18 2.18 -3.69 -0.96
N ALA A 19 3.44 -3.44 -1.28
CA ALA A 19 4.53 -4.35 -0.91
C ALA A 19 4.66 -4.46 0.61
N GLY A 20 4.57 -3.34 1.32
CA GLY A 20 4.61 -3.33 2.79
C GLY A 20 3.44 -4.10 3.41
N LEU A 21 2.23 -3.94 2.86
CA LEU A 21 1.06 -4.68 3.32
C LEU A 21 1.21 -6.17 3.06
N ALA A 22 1.73 -6.56 1.89
CA ALA A 22 1.96 -7.96 1.58
C ALA A 22 2.96 -8.59 2.56
N LEU A 23 4.04 -7.88 2.87
CA LEU A 23 5.03 -8.33 3.83
C LEU A 23 4.42 -8.45 5.24
N PHE A 24 3.64 -7.47 5.65
CA PHE A 24 2.95 -7.50 6.94
C PHE A 24 2.02 -8.71 7.04
N ASN A 25 1.20 -8.96 6.01
CA ASN A 25 0.29 -10.10 5.98
C ASN A 25 1.05 -11.41 6.05
N PHE A 26 2.20 -11.50 5.36
CA PHE A 26 3.04 -12.69 5.40
C PHE A 26 3.56 -12.97 6.81
N VAL A 27 4.08 -11.94 7.48
CA VAL A 27 4.58 -12.07 8.86
C VAL A 27 3.47 -12.47 9.82
N MET A 28 2.29 -11.85 9.71
CA MET A 28 1.15 -12.19 10.55
C MET A 28 0.66 -13.61 10.31
N SER A 29 0.70 -14.07 9.07
CA SER A 29 0.37 -15.45 8.73
C SER A 29 1.30 -16.44 9.44
N LEU A 30 2.59 -16.16 9.49
CA LEU A 30 3.56 -17.00 10.18
C LEU A 30 3.30 -17.01 11.70
N ILE A 31 2.99 -15.86 12.28
CA ILE A 31 2.74 -15.75 13.72
C ILE A 31 1.46 -16.48 14.11
N LYS A 32 0.40 -16.34 13.33
CA LYS A 32 -0.89 -16.97 13.63
C LYS A 32 -0.95 -18.44 13.22
N GLY A 33 0.01 -18.92 12.44
CA GLY A 33 -0.02 -20.27 11.93
C GLY A 33 -1.04 -20.50 10.83
N THR A 34 -1.56 -19.43 10.21
CA THR A 34 -2.50 -19.51 9.08
C THR A 34 -1.76 -19.40 7.77
N SER A 35 -2.41 -19.78 6.65
CA SER A 35 -1.81 -19.60 5.33
C SER A 35 -1.92 -18.14 4.88
N PHE A 36 -0.95 -17.71 4.07
CA PHE A 36 -0.94 -16.37 3.49
C PHE A 36 -2.23 -16.10 2.72
N THR A 37 -2.71 -17.09 1.98
CA THR A 37 -3.95 -16.98 1.21
C THR A 37 -5.15 -16.76 2.12
N GLN A 38 -5.19 -17.41 3.28
CA GLN A 38 -6.29 -17.23 4.23
C GLN A 38 -6.28 -15.81 4.81
N GLU A 39 -5.11 -15.26 5.13
CA GLU A 39 -5.01 -13.89 5.64
C GLU A 39 -5.48 -12.87 4.59
N ILE A 40 -5.08 -13.01 3.34
CA ILE A 40 -5.47 -12.10 2.26
C ILE A 40 -6.93 -12.33 1.85
N GLY A 41 -7.43 -13.55 1.98
CA GLY A 41 -8.75 -13.92 1.48
C GLY A 41 -9.93 -13.37 2.27
N ARG A 42 -9.70 -12.72 3.41
CA ARG A 42 -10.79 -12.14 4.21
C ARG A 42 -11.31 -10.86 3.53
N PRO A 43 -12.64 -10.73 3.30
CA PRO A 43 -13.18 -9.54 2.64
C PRO A 43 -12.82 -8.24 3.36
N VAL A 44 -12.85 -8.25 4.70
CA VAL A 44 -12.52 -7.07 5.51
C VAL A 44 -11.07 -6.65 5.28
N ASP A 45 -10.15 -7.61 5.26
CA ASP A 45 -8.73 -7.33 5.06
C ASP A 45 -8.47 -6.77 3.67
N ILE A 46 -9.14 -7.30 2.64
CA ILE A 46 -9.03 -6.79 1.27
C ILE A 46 -9.50 -5.33 1.20
N ILE A 47 -10.63 -5.01 1.82
CA ILE A 47 -11.17 -3.66 1.84
C ILE A 47 -10.19 -2.70 2.52
N ILE A 48 -9.64 -3.09 3.67
CA ILE A 48 -8.67 -2.27 4.41
C ILE A 48 -7.42 -2.06 3.55
N ASP A 49 -6.91 -3.10 2.91
CA ASP A 49 -5.72 -3.00 2.08
C ASP A 49 -5.94 -2.05 0.89
N VAL A 50 -7.10 -2.13 0.24
CA VAL A 50 -7.45 -1.25 -0.87
C VAL A 50 -7.53 0.21 -0.40
N VAL A 51 -8.17 0.46 0.74
CA VAL A 51 -8.28 1.81 1.30
C VAL A 51 -6.90 2.38 1.60
N ILE A 52 -6.01 1.58 2.21
CA ILE A 52 -4.66 2.01 2.53
C ILE A 52 -3.86 2.30 1.26
N CYS A 53 -3.97 1.45 0.24
CA CYS A 53 -3.28 1.65 -1.04
C CYS A 53 -3.74 2.94 -1.72
N ILE A 54 -5.04 3.19 -1.76
CA ILE A 54 -5.60 4.42 -2.35
C ILE A 54 -5.10 5.64 -1.57
N SER A 55 -5.13 5.58 -0.24
CA SER A 55 -4.66 6.67 0.62
C SER A 55 -3.19 6.97 0.37
N CYS A 56 -2.35 5.94 0.28
CA CYS A 56 -0.93 6.08 -0.01
C CYS A 56 -0.71 6.72 -1.39
N GLY A 57 -1.46 6.27 -2.41
CA GLY A 57 -1.35 6.82 -3.75
C GLY A 57 -1.73 8.30 -3.80
N VAL A 58 -2.83 8.66 -3.16
CA VAL A 58 -3.27 10.05 -3.09
C VAL A 58 -2.27 10.92 -2.33
N ALA A 59 -1.77 10.43 -1.19
CA ALA A 59 -0.77 11.16 -0.41
C ALA A 59 0.50 11.39 -1.22
N GLY A 60 0.98 10.36 -1.94
CA GLY A 60 2.15 10.50 -2.80
C GLY A 60 1.94 11.49 -3.93
N TYR A 61 0.78 11.46 -4.55
CA TYR A 61 0.43 12.41 -5.61
C TYR A 61 0.43 13.85 -5.09
N LEU A 62 -0.25 14.09 -3.96
CA LEU A 62 -0.34 15.43 -3.39
C LEU A 62 1.01 15.94 -2.91
N GLN A 63 1.84 15.07 -2.34
CA GLN A 63 3.17 15.43 -1.89
C GLN A 63 4.03 15.93 -3.06
N ALA A 64 4.03 15.20 -4.16
CA ALA A 64 4.79 15.57 -5.34
C ALA A 64 4.23 16.83 -5.99
N LYS A 65 2.91 16.99 -6.01
CA LYS A 65 2.26 18.18 -6.56
C LYS A 65 2.63 19.42 -5.76
N LYS A 66 2.66 19.34 -4.43
CA LYS A 66 3.09 20.44 -3.57
C LYS A 66 4.56 20.78 -3.78
N ALA A 67 5.41 19.78 -3.92
CA ALA A 67 6.84 19.99 -4.13
C ALA A 67 7.15 20.56 -5.50
N ALA A 68 6.29 20.33 -6.49
CA ALA A 68 6.47 20.85 -7.85
C ALA A 68 6.13 22.35 -7.98
N LYS A 69 5.45 22.92 -7.00
CA LYS A 69 5.22 24.36 -6.97
C LYS A 69 6.46 25.06 -6.43
#